data_c60ec1211a8a40f28579429da75bad5a
#
_entry.id   c60ec1211a8a40f28579429da75bad5a
#
_cell.length_a   1.000
_cell.length_b   1.000
_cell.length_c   1.000
_cell.angle_alpha   90.00
_cell.angle_beta   90.00
_cell.angle_gamma   90.00
#
_symmetry.space_group_name_H-M   'P 1'
#
loop_
_entity.id
_entity.type
_entity.pdbx_description
1 polymer ?
#
loop_
_entity_poly.entity_id
_entity_poly.type
_entity_poly.pdbx_seq_one_letter_code
_entity_poly.pdbx_strand_id
1 'polypeptide(L)'
;MRVNDCIARYDQKIEELGQKKYGHTTLLRQVKGVGPITSVAYVLTLEDPQRFSSSREVGPYLGLVPKQEDSGDSQPQLGISKTGDRMLRRLLVGSSQYMLGAFGPDTHLRRYGLRLCERGGKNAKKRAVVAVARKLAVLLHHLWVTGDVYEPLHHTGAETRTAQARAA
;
A
#
# COMPACT_ATOMS: atom_id res chain seq x y z
N MET A 1 -35.45 -4.18 6.64
CA MET A 1 -34.21 -3.36 6.59
C MET A 1 -33.57 -3.59 5.22
N ARG A 2 -33.41 -2.55 4.42
CA ARG A 2 -32.81 -2.66 3.08
C ARG A 2 -31.29 -2.84 3.19
N VAL A 3 -30.70 -3.55 2.22
CA VAL A 3 -29.23 -3.83 2.21
C VAL A 3 -28.42 -2.53 2.30
N ASN A 4 -28.86 -1.49 1.62
CA ASN A 4 -28.18 -0.17 1.66
C ASN A 4 -28.19 0.45 3.05
N ASP A 5 -29.25 0.28 3.83
CA ASP A 5 -29.34 0.80 5.20
C ASP A 5 -28.33 0.08 6.12
N CYS A 6 -28.16 -1.23 5.89
CA CYS A 6 -27.14 -2.00 6.61
C CYS A 6 -25.72 -1.53 6.28
N ILE A 7 -25.43 -1.33 4.99
CA ILE A 7 -24.12 -0.84 4.53
C ILE A 7 -23.83 0.52 5.18
N ALA A 8 -24.75 1.49 5.06
CA ALA A 8 -24.57 2.82 5.63
C ALA A 8 -24.31 2.78 7.15
N ARG A 9 -25.03 1.90 7.88
CA ARG A 9 -24.83 1.73 9.32
C ARG A 9 -23.43 1.16 9.66
N TYR A 10 -22.94 0.21 8.87
CA TYR A 10 -21.59 -0.33 9.08
C TYR A 10 -20.52 0.67 8.70
N ASP A 11 -20.69 1.43 7.63
CA ASP A 11 -19.76 2.49 7.21
C ASP A 11 -19.66 3.56 8.31
N GLN A 12 -20.79 4.01 8.86
CA GLN A 12 -20.81 4.94 9.99
C GLN A 12 -20.07 4.36 11.21
N LYS A 13 -20.31 3.09 11.54
CA LYS A 13 -19.66 2.45 12.68
C LYS A 13 -18.15 2.31 12.50
N ILE A 14 -17.69 2.02 11.28
CA ILE A 14 -16.26 1.96 10.94
C ILE A 14 -15.63 3.35 11.09
N GLU A 15 -16.29 4.40 10.60
CA GLU A 15 -15.83 5.78 10.76
C GLU A 15 -15.70 6.17 12.23
N GLU A 16 -16.71 5.87 13.05
CA GLU A 16 -16.69 6.12 14.50
C GLU A 16 -15.57 5.37 15.21
N LEU A 17 -15.34 4.10 14.86
CA LEU A 17 -14.25 3.31 15.42
C LEU A 17 -12.89 3.90 15.05
N GLY A 18 -12.71 4.31 13.81
CA GLY A 18 -11.49 4.96 13.35
C GLY A 18 -11.19 6.23 14.14
N GLN A 19 -12.20 7.09 14.33
CA GLN A 19 -12.01 8.36 15.03
C GLN A 19 -11.84 8.21 16.54
N LYS A 20 -12.67 7.37 17.20
CA LYS A 20 -12.71 7.29 18.66
C LYS A 20 -11.67 6.33 19.25
N LYS A 21 -11.43 5.21 18.59
CA LYS A 21 -10.59 4.13 19.14
C LYS A 21 -9.24 4.00 18.46
N TYR A 22 -9.17 4.30 17.16
CA TYR A 22 -7.98 4.11 16.34
C TYR A 22 -7.56 5.43 15.67
N GLY A 23 -7.23 6.47 16.46
CA GLY A 23 -6.88 7.81 16.00
C GLY A 23 -5.78 7.85 14.93
N HIS A 24 -4.89 6.86 14.93
CA HIS A 24 -3.84 6.70 13.91
C HIS A 24 -4.38 6.54 12.49
N THR A 25 -5.64 6.08 12.35
CA THR A 25 -6.28 5.95 11.03
C THR A 25 -6.36 7.27 10.28
N THR A 26 -6.44 8.40 10.99
CA THR A 26 -6.43 9.75 10.41
C THR A 26 -5.13 10.02 9.64
N LEU A 27 -4.00 9.60 10.18
CA LEU A 27 -2.70 9.73 9.51
C LEU A 27 -2.67 8.91 8.21
N LEU A 28 -3.18 7.69 8.23
CA LEU A 28 -3.19 6.82 7.06
C LEU A 28 -4.12 7.35 5.95
N ARG A 29 -5.20 8.01 6.33
CA ARG A 29 -6.20 8.58 5.39
C ARG A 29 -5.71 9.83 4.65
N GLN A 30 -4.57 10.39 5.02
CA GLN A 30 -3.91 11.45 4.24
C GLN A 30 -3.54 10.93 2.83
N VAL A 31 -3.27 9.63 2.72
CA VAL A 31 -2.92 9.01 1.44
C VAL A 31 -4.18 8.82 0.59
N LYS A 32 -4.30 9.57 -0.51
CA LYS A 32 -5.44 9.49 -1.42
C LYS A 32 -5.63 8.07 -1.95
N GLY A 33 -6.85 7.54 -1.81
CA GLY A 33 -7.18 6.15 -2.12
C GLY A 33 -7.19 5.22 -0.89
N VAL A 34 -6.81 5.73 0.29
CA VAL A 34 -6.96 5.04 1.56
C VAL A 34 -8.18 5.60 2.29
N GLY A 35 -9.26 4.85 2.29
CA GLY A 35 -10.50 5.21 2.97
C GLY A 35 -10.60 4.66 4.40
N PRO A 36 -11.73 4.91 5.10
CA PRO A 36 -11.98 4.43 6.46
C PRO A 36 -11.80 2.93 6.62
N ILE A 37 -12.38 2.14 5.72
CA ILE A 37 -12.30 0.67 5.75
C ILE A 37 -10.84 0.20 5.64
N THR A 38 -10.08 0.76 4.68
CA THR A 38 -8.68 0.37 4.47
C THR A 38 -7.81 0.75 5.65
N SER A 39 -7.97 1.96 6.20
CA SER A 39 -7.17 2.43 7.33
C SER A 39 -7.46 1.65 8.62
N VAL A 40 -8.73 1.38 8.93
CA VAL A 40 -9.10 0.57 10.09
C VAL A 40 -8.64 -0.88 9.93
N ALA A 41 -8.86 -1.49 8.76
CA ALA A 41 -8.38 -2.85 8.49
C ALA A 41 -6.86 -2.95 8.61
N TYR A 42 -6.12 -1.93 8.16
CA TYR A 42 -4.67 -1.86 8.27
C TYR A 42 -4.21 -1.90 9.74
N VAL A 43 -4.76 -1.00 10.56
CA VAL A 43 -4.43 -0.92 11.99
C VAL A 43 -4.79 -2.21 12.72
N LEU A 44 -5.97 -2.77 12.46
CA LEU A 44 -6.42 -4.02 13.10
C LEU A 44 -5.60 -5.24 12.69
N THR A 45 -5.10 -5.30 11.44
CA THR A 45 -4.31 -6.44 10.96
C THR A 45 -2.88 -6.39 11.46
N LEU A 46 -2.28 -5.22 11.55
CA LEU A 46 -0.91 -5.07 12.04
C LEU A 46 -0.85 -5.02 13.57
N GLU A 47 -1.93 -4.58 14.24
CA GLU A 47 -2.11 -4.46 15.70
C GLU A 47 -1.12 -3.48 16.34
N ASP A 48 0.17 -3.78 16.29
CA ASP A 48 1.26 -2.97 16.85
C ASP A 48 2.30 -2.67 15.75
N PRO A 49 2.55 -1.39 15.42
CA PRO A 49 3.55 -1.04 14.41
C PRO A 49 4.99 -1.35 14.87
N GLN A 50 5.25 -1.42 16.18
CA GLN A 50 6.59 -1.68 16.72
C GLN A 50 7.03 -3.14 16.60
N ARG A 51 6.11 -4.05 16.26
CA ARG A 51 6.45 -5.46 16.00
C ARG A 51 7.30 -5.68 14.74
N PHE A 52 7.44 -4.66 13.90
CA PHE A 52 8.27 -4.68 12.70
C PHE A 52 9.53 -3.85 12.92
N SER A 53 10.70 -4.43 12.70
CA SER A 53 11.98 -3.72 12.82
C SER A 53 12.16 -2.67 11.70
N SER A 54 11.47 -2.85 10.59
CA SER A 54 11.47 -1.94 9.45
C SER A 54 10.11 -1.93 8.75
N SER A 55 9.67 -0.77 8.27
CA SER A 55 8.45 -0.66 7.46
C SER A 55 8.46 -1.58 6.23
N ARG A 56 9.64 -1.96 5.73
CA ARG A 56 9.78 -2.86 4.57
C ARG A 56 9.28 -4.28 4.84
N GLU A 57 9.24 -4.72 6.08
CA GLU A 57 8.79 -6.05 6.49
C GLU A 57 7.27 -6.23 6.35
N VAL A 58 6.53 -5.14 6.31
CA VAL A 58 5.07 -5.20 6.12
C VAL A 58 4.69 -5.77 4.74
N GLY A 59 5.50 -5.54 3.71
CA GLY A 59 5.27 -6.11 2.39
C GLY A 59 5.27 -7.65 2.38
N PRO A 60 6.33 -8.31 2.85
CA PRO A 60 6.38 -9.74 3.07
C PRO A 60 5.27 -10.28 3.99
N TYR A 61 5.05 -9.62 5.13
CA TYR A 61 4.01 -10.00 6.09
C TYR A 61 2.60 -10.08 5.44
N LEU A 62 2.29 -9.15 4.54
CA LEU A 62 1.03 -9.14 3.80
C LEU A 62 1.06 -10.01 2.52
N GLY A 63 2.16 -10.69 2.23
CA GLY A 63 2.30 -11.51 1.04
C GLY A 63 2.27 -10.76 -0.28
N LEU A 64 2.74 -9.51 -0.29
CA LEU A 64 2.86 -8.63 -1.46
C LEU A 64 4.24 -8.72 -2.12
N VAL A 65 5.01 -9.75 -1.80
CA VAL A 65 6.31 -10.05 -2.40
C VAL A 65 6.22 -11.25 -3.34
N PRO A 66 7.08 -11.34 -4.37
CA PRO A 66 7.14 -12.52 -5.21
C PRO A 66 7.39 -13.79 -4.40
N LYS A 67 6.78 -14.88 -4.81
CA LYS A 67 7.21 -16.21 -4.35
C LYS A 67 8.65 -16.43 -4.77
N GLN A 68 9.45 -16.94 -3.85
CA GLN A 68 10.77 -17.46 -4.17
C GLN A 68 10.66 -18.99 -4.28
N GLU A 69 10.94 -19.50 -5.44
CA GLU A 69 11.14 -20.93 -5.70
C GLU A 69 12.48 -21.01 -6.43
N ASP A 70 13.56 -20.90 -5.66
CA ASP A 70 14.91 -21.02 -6.19
C ASP A 70 15.22 -22.53 -6.31
N SER A 71 15.18 -23.05 -7.52
CA SER A 71 15.68 -24.39 -7.86
C SER A 71 16.77 -24.25 -8.92
N GLY A 72 18.02 -24.20 -8.47
CA GLY A 72 19.19 -24.12 -9.35
C GLY A 72 19.23 -22.84 -10.21
N ASP A 73 19.58 -22.96 -11.49
CA ASP A 73 19.80 -21.84 -12.40
C ASP A 73 18.52 -21.16 -12.92
N SER A 74 17.34 -21.63 -12.53
CA SER A 74 16.07 -21.10 -13.02
C SER A 74 15.37 -20.25 -11.95
N GLN A 75 15.18 -18.95 -12.25
CA GLN A 75 14.39 -18.02 -11.43
C GLN A 75 13.08 -17.65 -12.14
N PRO A 76 12.04 -18.50 -12.10
CA PRO A 76 10.78 -18.19 -12.77
C PRO A 76 10.10 -16.98 -12.10
N GLN A 77 9.57 -16.06 -12.91
CA GLN A 77 8.76 -14.94 -12.41
C GLN A 77 7.40 -15.47 -11.89
N LEU A 78 7.37 -15.83 -10.63
CA LEU A 78 6.16 -16.30 -9.94
C LEU A 78 5.27 -15.12 -9.51
N GLY A 79 4.01 -15.42 -9.23
CA GLY A 79 3.11 -14.47 -8.58
C GLY A 79 3.55 -14.15 -7.15
N ILE A 80 2.78 -13.28 -6.48
CA ILE A 80 3.03 -12.95 -5.06
C ILE A 80 2.77 -14.15 -4.15
N SER A 81 3.41 -14.17 -2.97
CA SER A 81 3.32 -15.26 -2.00
C SER A 81 1.90 -15.45 -1.45
N LYS A 82 1.11 -14.36 -1.34
CA LYS A 82 -0.26 -14.33 -0.80
C LYS A 82 -0.38 -14.82 0.66
N THR A 83 0.72 -14.85 1.39
CA THR A 83 0.72 -15.05 2.85
C THR A 83 0.05 -13.88 3.56
N GLY A 84 -0.30 -14.05 4.83
CA GLY A 84 -0.93 -12.99 5.62
C GLY A 84 -2.38 -12.70 5.26
N ASP A 85 -2.89 -11.57 5.75
CA ASP A 85 -4.32 -11.24 5.65
C ASP A 85 -4.80 -10.98 4.22
N ARG A 86 -5.80 -11.75 3.81
CA ARG A 86 -6.37 -11.67 2.47
C ARG A 86 -7.20 -10.42 2.26
N MET A 87 -7.94 -9.98 3.28
CA MET A 87 -8.83 -8.83 3.17
C MET A 87 -8.03 -7.55 3.02
N LEU A 88 -7.05 -7.32 3.90
CA LEU A 88 -6.19 -6.13 3.83
C LEU A 88 -5.42 -6.09 2.51
N ARG A 89 -4.89 -7.22 2.05
CA ARG A 89 -4.21 -7.29 0.74
C ARG A 89 -5.14 -6.87 -0.40
N ARG A 90 -6.41 -7.30 -0.41
CA ARG A 90 -7.40 -6.88 -1.42
C ARG A 90 -7.70 -5.38 -1.34
N LEU A 91 -7.82 -4.82 -0.15
CA LEU A 91 -8.06 -3.40 0.05
C LEU A 91 -6.89 -2.56 -0.47
N LEU A 92 -5.65 -2.94 -0.16
CA LEU A 92 -4.44 -2.25 -0.66
C LEU A 92 -4.31 -2.34 -2.18
N VAL A 93 -4.65 -3.49 -2.77
CA VAL A 93 -4.69 -3.65 -4.23
C VAL A 93 -5.76 -2.76 -4.84
N GLY A 94 -6.95 -2.70 -4.24
CA GLY A 94 -8.04 -1.80 -4.68
C GLY A 94 -7.64 -0.32 -4.60
N SER A 95 -7.03 0.11 -3.51
CA SER A 95 -6.47 1.47 -3.37
C SER A 95 -5.44 1.77 -4.46
N SER A 96 -4.58 0.81 -4.78
CA SER A 96 -3.57 0.96 -5.83
C SER A 96 -4.17 1.02 -7.23
N GLN A 97 -5.23 0.26 -7.48
CA GLN A 97 -5.99 0.35 -8.74
C GLN A 97 -6.62 1.74 -8.92
N TYR A 98 -7.20 2.29 -7.85
CA TYR A 98 -7.70 3.67 -7.86
C TYR A 98 -6.58 4.68 -8.17
N MET A 99 -5.43 4.58 -7.49
CA MET A 99 -4.29 5.48 -7.72
C MET A 99 -3.78 5.44 -9.16
N LEU A 100 -3.76 4.27 -9.79
CA LEU A 100 -3.31 4.08 -11.17
C LEU A 100 -4.41 4.32 -12.21
N GLY A 101 -5.65 4.46 -11.79
CA GLY A 101 -6.79 4.72 -12.64
C GLY A 101 -6.82 6.13 -13.23
N ALA A 102 -7.80 6.40 -14.10
CA ALA A 102 -7.95 7.68 -14.79
C ALA A 102 -8.11 8.88 -13.81
N PHE A 103 -8.78 8.66 -12.68
CA PHE A 103 -9.06 9.69 -11.67
C PHE A 103 -8.07 9.69 -10.51
N GLY A 104 -6.99 8.91 -10.60
CA GLY A 104 -5.98 8.86 -9.55
C GLY A 104 -5.25 10.21 -9.43
N PRO A 105 -4.97 10.68 -8.20
CA PRO A 105 -4.23 11.92 -7.98
C PRO A 105 -2.78 11.75 -8.40
N ASP A 106 -2.14 12.86 -8.80
CA ASP A 106 -0.72 12.85 -9.10
C ASP A 106 0.07 12.70 -7.79
N THR A 107 0.66 11.54 -7.62
CA THR A 107 1.45 11.19 -6.44
C THR A 107 2.70 10.42 -6.85
N HIS A 108 3.70 10.42 -5.99
CA HIS A 108 4.91 9.60 -6.18
C HIS A 108 4.55 8.11 -6.42
N LEU A 109 3.56 7.55 -5.69
CA LEU A 109 3.11 6.17 -5.89
C LEU A 109 2.51 5.97 -7.29
N ARG A 110 1.69 6.92 -7.76
CA ARG A 110 1.12 6.88 -9.10
C ARG A 110 2.22 6.92 -10.16
N ARG A 111 3.12 7.90 -10.08
CA ARG A 111 4.24 8.04 -11.02
C ARG A 111 5.09 6.79 -11.08
N TYR A 112 5.38 6.20 -9.92
CA TYR A 112 6.10 4.93 -9.84
C TYR A 112 5.38 3.80 -10.56
N GLY A 113 4.08 3.62 -10.32
CA GLY A 113 3.30 2.57 -10.95
C GLY A 113 3.14 2.75 -12.45
N LEU A 114 2.94 3.98 -12.95
CA LEU A 114 2.85 4.27 -14.38
C LEU A 114 4.16 3.94 -15.09
N ARG A 115 5.32 4.32 -14.54
CA ARG A 115 6.64 3.91 -15.08
C ARG A 115 6.79 2.39 -15.18
N LEU A 116 6.23 1.63 -14.25
CA LEU A 116 6.23 0.17 -14.33
C LEU A 116 5.31 -0.36 -15.43
N CYS A 117 4.19 0.30 -15.70
CA CYS A 117 3.33 -0.04 -16.82
C CYS A 117 4.00 0.19 -18.17
N GLU A 118 4.78 1.27 -18.31
CA GLU A 118 5.51 1.65 -19.52
C GLU A 118 6.58 0.62 -19.93
N ARG A 119 7.13 -0.14 -18.99
CA ARG A 119 8.07 -1.24 -19.29
C ARG A 119 7.45 -2.34 -20.15
N GLY A 120 6.13 -2.35 -20.29
CA GLY A 120 5.40 -3.27 -21.15
C GLY A 120 5.44 -4.73 -20.71
N GLY A 121 5.02 -5.59 -21.64
CA GLY A 121 4.96 -7.03 -21.45
C GLY A 121 3.64 -7.52 -20.86
N LYS A 122 3.46 -8.85 -20.96
CA LYS A 122 2.27 -9.52 -20.44
C LYS A 122 2.09 -9.24 -18.95
N ASN A 123 0.91 -8.78 -18.57
CA ASN A 123 0.56 -8.45 -17.18
C ASN A 123 1.28 -7.24 -16.55
N ALA A 124 1.90 -6.34 -17.33
CA ALA A 124 2.59 -5.15 -16.81
C ALA A 124 1.71 -4.33 -15.86
N LYS A 125 0.46 -4.04 -16.23
CA LYS A 125 -0.51 -3.34 -15.36
C LYS A 125 -0.77 -4.07 -14.05
N LYS A 126 -0.97 -5.40 -14.08
CA LYS A 126 -1.20 -6.19 -12.86
C LYS A 126 0.01 -6.16 -11.93
N ARG A 127 1.21 -6.27 -12.49
CA ARG A 127 2.46 -6.18 -11.72
C ARG A 127 2.65 -4.79 -11.11
N ALA A 128 2.36 -3.74 -11.87
CA ALA A 128 2.41 -2.36 -11.38
C ALA A 128 1.48 -2.12 -10.20
N VAL A 129 0.22 -2.58 -10.28
CA VAL A 129 -0.76 -2.48 -9.19
C VAL A 129 -0.23 -3.15 -7.91
N VAL A 130 0.31 -4.36 -8.02
CA VAL A 130 0.85 -5.09 -6.86
C VAL A 130 2.10 -4.40 -6.29
N ALA A 131 2.98 -3.89 -7.14
CA ALA A 131 4.16 -3.14 -6.70
C ALA A 131 3.79 -1.84 -5.98
N VAL A 132 2.75 -1.14 -6.45
CA VAL A 132 2.20 0.05 -5.77
C VAL A 132 1.55 -0.36 -4.45
N ALA A 133 0.79 -1.45 -4.39
CA ALA A 133 0.19 -1.95 -3.15
C ALA A 133 1.24 -2.27 -2.07
N ARG A 134 2.37 -2.87 -2.48
CA ARG A 134 3.50 -3.10 -1.58
C ARG A 134 4.11 -1.79 -1.07
N LYS A 135 4.36 -0.82 -1.95
CA LYS A 135 4.88 0.50 -1.54
C LYS A 135 3.89 1.25 -0.67
N LEU A 136 2.60 1.15 -0.96
CA LEU A 136 1.54 1.73 -0.14
C LEU A 136 1.56 1.14 1.27
N ALA A 137 1.65 -0.18 1.40
CA ALA A 137 1.72 -0.84 2.71
C ALA A 137 2.92 -0.34 3.54
N VAL A 138 4.09 -0.21 2.91
CA VAL A 138 5.31 0.34 3.56
C VAL A 138 5.13 1.80 3.97
N LEU A 139 4.54 2.62 3.10
CA LEU A 139 4.27 4.03 3.38
C LEU A 139 3.31 4.20 4.57
N LEU A 140 2.21 3.44 4.59
CA LEU A 140 1.24 3.52 5.69
C LEU A 140 1.86 3.16 7.03
N HIS A 141 2.72 2.14 7.06
CA HIS A 141 3.46 1.78 8.28
C HIS A 141 4.42 2.90 8.70
N HIS A 142 5.16 3.47 7.76
CA HIS A 142 6.07 4.58 8.04
C HIS A 142 5.31 5.77 8.65
N LEU A 143 4.21 6.20 8.04
CA LEU A 143 3.37 7.28 8.59
C LEU A 143 2.83 6.96 9.98
N TRP A 144 2.48 5.71 10.23
CA TRP A 144 1.98 5.28 11.54
C TRP A 144 3.06 5.34 12.62
N VAL A 145 4.29 4.91 12.30
CA VAL A 145 5.43 4.92 13.24
C VAL A 145 5.94 6.32 13.51
N THR A 146 6.07 7.15 12.47
CA THR A 146 6.69 8.49 12.59
C THR A 146 5.68 9.57 12.98
N GLY A 147 4.40 9.40 12.64
CA GLY A 147 3.41 10.45 12.80
C GLY A 147 3.52 11.58 11.77
N ASP A 148 4.33 11.40 10.73
CA ASP A 148 4.60 12.42 9.73
C ASP A 148 3.37 12.81 8.91
N VAL A 149 3.39 14.04 8.40
CA VAL A 149 2.41 14.50 7.40
C VAL A 149 2.78 13.91 6.05
N TYR A 150 1.79 13.34 5.36
CA TYR A 150 2.01 12.76 4.05
C TYR A 150 2.20 13.84 2.97
N GLU A 151 3.33 13.80 2.29
CA GLU A 151 3.65 14.62 1.14
C GLU A 151 3.53 13.82 -0.17
N PRO A 152 2.50 14.07 -1.00
CA PRO A 152 2.21 13.22 -2.18
C PRO A 152 3.32 13.15 -3.22
N LEU A 153 4.12 14.21 -3.35
CA LEU A 153 5.19 14.33 -4.35
C LEU A 153 6.60 14.27 -3.75
N HIS A 154 6.70 14.05 -2.42
CA HIS A 154 8.00 13.95 -1.77
C HIS A 154 8.79 12.75 -2.31
N HIS A 155 9.93 13.04 -2.93
CA HIS A 155 10.90 12.02 -3.31
C HIS A 155 11.62 11.57 -2.05
N THR A 156 11.33 10.38 -1.55
CA THR A 156 12.16 9.76 -0.50
C THR A 156 13.61 9.76 -0.99
N GLY A 157 14.50 10.40 -0.23
CA GLY A 157 15.86 10.79 -0.59
C GLY A 157 16.87 9.71 -1.08
N ALA A 158 16.38 8.54 -1.47
CA ALA A 158 17.18 7.52 -2.14
C ALA A 158 17.47 7.86 -3.63
N GLU A 159 16.58 8.62 -4.29
CA GLU A 159 16.82 9.03 -5.69
C GLU A 159 17.76 10.25 -5.79
N THR A 160 17.76 11.11 -4.78
CA THR A 160 18.66 12.28 -4.72
C THR A 160 20.12 11.89 -4.54
N ARG A 161 20.39 10.82 -3.77
CA ARG A 161 21.77 10.30 -3.61
C ARG A 161 22.33 9.66 -4.87
N THR A 162 21.48 9.01 -5.67
CA THR A 162 21.92 8.36 -6.92
C THR A 162 22.11 9.39 -8.03
N ALA A 163 21.36 10.49 -8.07
CA ALA A 163 21.53 11.57 -9.01
C ALA A 163 22.81 12.39 -8.71
N GLN A 164 23.08 12.65 -7.44
CA GLN A 164 24.31 13.35 -7.02
C GLN A 164 25.58 12.52 -7.20
N ALA A 165 25.52 11.19 -7.03
CA ALA A 165 26.64 10.28 -7.26
C ALA A 165 26.95 10.05 -8.75
N ARG A 166 26.03 10.41 -9.67
CA ARG A 166 26.27 10.36 -11.13
C ARG A 166 26.70 11.71 -11.72
N ALA A 167 26.64 12.78 -10.94
CA ALA A 167 27.03 14.14 -11.35
C ALA A 167 28.38 14.58 -10.76
N ALA A 168 29.02 13.72 -9.95
CA ALA A 168 30.40 13.86 -9.44
C ALA A 168 31.32 12.82 -10.08
#